data_edcb57aca63efb55c7918ec8a1df40fb
#
_entry.id   edcb57aca63efb55c7918ec8a1df40fb
#
_cell.length_a   1.000
_cell.length_b   1.000
_cell.length_c   1.000
_cell.angle_alpha   90.00
_cell.angle_beta   90.00
_cell.angle_gamma   90.00
#
_symmetry.space_group_name_H-M   'P 1'
#
loop_
_entity.id
_entity.type
_entity.pdbx_description
1 polymer ?
#
loop_
_entity_poly.entity_id
_entity_poly.type
_entity_poly.pdbx_seq_one_letter_code
_entity_poly.pdbx_strand_id
1 'polypeptide(L)'
;MMYIPKQDIYEKLQETGVTVLQGAQETYPETPAITYTISDNSTDLDLDNEIASQSIIVSVDIWTDTSMEASALLNACEILLRELGYKMTYSADVPRPEGALHHINCRFGTTR
;
A
#
# COMPACT_ATOMS: atom_id res chain seq x y z
N MET A 1 12.98 -19.78 0.79
CA MET A 1 12.49 -19.09 -0.41
C MET A 1 12.07 -17.68 -0.02
N MET A 2 12.46 -16.69 -0.83
CA MET A 2 12.10 -15.30 -0.57
C MET A 2 10.63 -15.06 -0.93
N TYR A 3 9.90 -14.40 -0.03
CA TYR A 3 8.53 -13.96 -0.28
C TYR A 3 8.52 -12.76 -1.24
N ILE A 4 7.65 -12.80 -2.24
CA ILE A 4 7.50 -11.72 -3.22
C ILE A 4 6.18 -10.99 -2.95
N PRO A 5 6.22 -9.77 -2.38
CA PRO A 5 5.01 -9.09 -1.90
C PRO A 5 4.12 -8.50 -2.98
N LYS A 6 4.69 -8.12 -4.14
CA LYS A 6 3.96 -7.33 -5.15
C LYS A 6 2.65 -7.98 -5.59
N GLN A 7 2.68 -9.26 -5.92
CA GLN A 7 1.51 -9.97 -6.44
C GLN A 7 0.41 -10.08 -5.39
N ASP A 8 0.79 -10.46 -4.16
CA ASP A 8 -0.18 -10.62 -3.07
C ASP A 8 -0.86 -9.30 -2.73
N ILE A 9 -0.08 -8.21 -2.68
CA ILE A 9 -0.61 -6.88 -2.40
C ILE A 9 -1.55 -6.43 -3.50
N TYR A 10 -1.15 -6.60 -4.75
CA TYR A 10 -1.97 -6.24 -5.91
C TYR A 10 -3.32 -6.96 -5.87
N GLU A 11 -3.31 -8.28 -5.71
CA GLU A 11 -4.52 -9.08 -5.66
C GLU A 11 -5.42 -8.69 -4.50
N LYS A 12 -4.83 -8.44 -3.33
CA LYS A 12 -5.59 -8.04 -2.14
C LYS A 12 -6.24 -6.68 -2.31
N LEU A 13 -5.49 -5.70 -2.81
CA LEU A 13 -6.04 -4.35 -3.02
C LEU A 13 -7.12 -4.32 -4.09
N GLN A 14 -7.07 -5.22 -5.06
CA GLN A 14 -8.13 -5.32 -6.07
C GLN A 14 -9.48 -5.74 -5.48
N GLU A 15 -9.52 -6.33 -4.31
CA GLU A 15 -10.77 -6.65 -3.62
C GLU A 15 -11.55 -5.40 -3.22
N THR A 16 -10.92 -4.22 -3.23
CA THR A 16 -11.63 -2.94 -3.00
C THR A 16 -12.58 -2.58 -4.15
N GLY A 17 -12.37 -3.15 -5.33
CA GLY A 17 -13.16 -2.85 -6.52
C GLY A 17 -12.75 -1.58 -7.26
N VAL A 18 -11.69 -0.89 -6.81
CA VAL A 18 -11.19 0.32 -7.48
C VAL A 18 -9.95 0.01 -8.32
N THR A 19 -9.53 0.96 -9.15
CA THR A 19 -8.31 0.85 -9.96
C THR A 19 -7.09 0.76 -9.04
N VAL A 20 -6.27 -0.26 -9.24
CA VAL A 20 -5.03 -0.47 -8.48
C VAL A 20 -3.86 -0.50 -9.44
N LEU A 21 -2.87 0.37 -9.20
CA LEU A 21 -1.69 0.53 -10.05
C LEU A 21 -0.42 0.46 -9.20
N GLN A 22 0.62 -0.11 -9.76
CA GLN A 22 1.92 -0.17 -9.08
C GLN A 22 2.80 1.01 -9.49
N GLY A 23 3.45 1.62 -8.48
CA GLY A 23 4.43 2.68 -8.70
C GLY A 23 3.81 4.06 -8.86
N ALA A 24 4.70 5.06 -9.03
CA ALA A 24 4.28 6.43 -9.27
C ALA A 24 3.74 6.58 -10.70
N GLN A 25 2.67 7.33 -10.85
CA GLN A 25 2.04 7.57 -12.14
C GLN A 25 2.38 8.98 -12.63
N GLU A 26 2.66 9.13 -13.93
CA GLU A 26 2.92 10.45 -14.53
C GLU A 26 1.67 11.31 -14.58
N THR A 27 0.51 10.67 -14.73
CA THR A 27 -0.79 11.32 -14.70
C THR A 27 -1.65 10.63 -13.67
N TYR A 28 -2.60 11.39 -13.09
CA TYR A 28 -3.51 10.79 -12.14
C TYR A 28 -4.42 9.77 -12.84
N PRO A 29 -4.58 8.57 -12.24
CA PRO A 29 -5.51 7.58 -12.77
C PRO A 29 -6.96 8.04 -12.59
N GLU A 30 -7.88 7.33 -13.24
CA GLU A 30 -9.30 7.52 -12.96
C GLU A 30 -9.59 7.25 -11.49
N THR A 31 -10.32 8.14 -10.85
CA THR A 31 -10.67 8.00 -9.44
C THR A 31 -12.00 7.28 -9.25
N PRO A 32 -12.17 6.57 -8.14
CA PRO A 32 -11.18 6.33 -7.10
C PRO A 32 -10.06 5.39 -7.55
N ALA A 33 -8.87 5.58 -7.03
CA ALA A 33 -7.72 4.76 -7.40
C ALA A 33 -6.76 4.56 -6.23
N ILE A 34 -6.02 3.46 -6.28
CA ILE A 34 -4.98 3.13 -5.32
C ILE A 34 -3.69 2.90 -6.09
N THR A 35 -2.62 3.55 -5.66
CA THR A 35 -1.27 3.25 -6.16
C THR A 35 -0.42 2.74 -5.00
N TYR A 36 0.49 1.82 -5.28
CA TYR A 36 1.34 1.27 -4.23
C TYR A 36 2.76 1.05 -4.71
N THR A 37 3.71 1.15 -3.78
CA THR A 37 5.11 0.82 -4.02
C THR A 37 5.67 0.05 -2.84
N ILE A 38 6.63 -0.83 -3.11
CA ILE A 38 7.39 -1.48 -2.04
C ILE A 38 8.52 -0.52 -1.67
N SER A 39 8.39 0.10 -0.50
CA SER A 39 9.37 1.09 -0.03
C SER A 39 10.63 0.45 0.52
N ASP A 40 10.49 -0.73 1.12
CA ASP A 40 11.61 -1.49 1.66
C ASP A 40 11.30 -2.98 1.61
N ASN A 41 12.32 -3.75 1.33
CA ASN A 41 12.23 -5.22 1.32
C ASN A 41 13.61 -5.74 1.68
N SER A 42 13.90 -5.77 2.99
CA SER A 42 15.19 -6.18 3.52
C SER A 42 15.12 -7.57 4.12
N THR A 43 16.25 -8.26 4.07
CA THR A 43 16.36 -9.63 4.55
C THR A 43 17.47 -9.76 5.58
N ASP A 44 17.23 -10.62 6.57
CA ASP A 44 18.26 -11.06 7.50
C ASP A 44 18.64 -12.50 7.18
N LEU A 45 19.94 -12.78 7.22
CA LEU A 45 20.46 -14.11 6.91
C LEU A 45 20.79 -14.86 8.20
N ASP A 46 20.59 -16.17 8.19
CA ASP A 46 21.05 -17.05 9.28
C ASP A 46 22.51 -17.47 9.08
N LEU A 47 23.01 -18.35 9.93
CA LEU A 47 24.39 -18.80 9.90
C LEU A 47 24.74 -19.58 8.64
N ASP A 48 23.76 -20.12 7.93
CA ASP A 48 23.93 -20.87 6.68
C ASP A 48 23.72 -19.98 5.45
N ASN A 49 23.63 -18.66 5.63
CA ASN A 49 23.32 -17.68 4.59
C ASN A 49 21.95 -17.88 3.93
N GLU A 50 21.04 -18.49 4.65
CA GLU A 50 19.64 -18.57 4.22
C GLU A 50 18.82 -17.42 4.84
N ILE A 51 17.74 -17.05 4.18
CA ILE A 51 16.89 -15.97 4.65
C ILE A 51 16.14 -16.42 5.92
N ALA A 52 16.52 -15.84 7.07
CA ALA A 52 15.89 -16.10 8.35
C ALA A 52 14.64 -15.25 8.56
N SER A 53 14.67 -14.01 8.10
CA SER A 53 13.53 -13.10 8.17
C SER A 53 13.56 -12.09 7.04
N GLN A 54 12.41 -11.51 6.78
CA GLN A 54 12.24 -10.51 5.71
C GLN A 54 11.33 -9.40 6.24
N SER A 55 11.80 -8.16 6.16
CA SER A 55 11.04 -6.97 6.57
C SER A 55 10.58 -6.24 5.32
N ILE A 56 9.29 -5.96 5.22
CA ILE A 56 8.69 -5.34 4.05
C ILE A 56 7.90 -4.12 4.49
N ILE A 57 8.09 -3.01 3.78
CA ILE A 57 7.29 -1.80 3.96
C ILE A 57 6.66 -1.46 2.63
N VAL A 58 5.35 -1.28 2.64
CA VAL A 58 4.56 -0.90 1.47
C VAL A 58 4.01 0.49 1.68
N SER A 59 4.21 1.37 0.71
CA SER A 59 3.59 2.69 0.69
C SER A 59 2.38 2.63 -0.24
N VAL A 60 1.23 3.03 0.28
CA VAL A 60 -0.03 3.01 -0.46
C VAL A 60 -0.58 4.43 -0.53
N ASP A 61 -0.92 4.86 -1.73
CA ASP A 61 -1.54 6.16 -1.96
C ASP A 61 -2.97 5.97 -2.44
N ILE A 62 -3.90 6.69 -1.82
CA ILE A 62 -5.33 6.62 -2.12
C ILE A 62 -5.74 7.95 -2.74
N TRP A 63 -6.38 7.89 -3.89
CA TRP A 63 -6.78 9.06 -4.68
C TRP A 63 -8.29 9.02 -4.90
N THR A 64 -9.00 10.05 -4.46
CA THR A 64 -10.47 10.11 -4.58
C THR A 64 -10.94 11.52 -4.87
N ASP A 65 -12.21 11.61 -5.30
CA ASP A 65 -12.87 12.90 -5.50
C ASP A 65 -13.41 13.49 -4.19
N THR A 66 -13.66 12.66 -3.18
CA THR A 66 -14.21 13.09 -1.90
C THR A 66 -13.39 12.56 -0.73
N SER A 67 -13.40 13.31 0.36
CA SER A 67 -12.73 12.91 1.59
C SER A 67 -13.40 11.66 2.22
N MET A 68 -14.69 11.52 2.07
CA MET A 68 -15.43 10.36 2.59
C MET A 68 -15.03 9.06 1.88
N GLU A 69 -14.87 9.09 0.56
CA GLU A 69 -14.37 7.96 -0.20
C GLU A 69 -12.94 7.59 0.20
N ALA A 70 -12.10 8.61 0.40
CA ALA A 70 -10.71 8.40 0.82
C ALA A 70 -10.65 7.66 2.15
N SER A 71 -11.46 8.07 3.12
CA SER A 71 -11.50 7.42 4.44
C SER A 71 -12.03 5.99 4.36
N ALA A 72 -13.04 5.76 3.54
CA ALA A 72 -13.59 4.42 3.33
C ALA A 72 -12.57 3.48 2.70
N LEU A 73 -11.82 3.97 1.69
CA LEU A 73 -10.78 3.18 1.06
C LEU A 73 -9.59 2.92 1.98
N LEU A 74 -9.22 3.89 2.81
CA LEU A 74 -8.16 3.70 3.80
C LEU A 74 -8.52 2.56 4.75
N ASN A 75 -9.76 2.55 5.25
CA ASN A 75 -10.24 1.51 6.13
C ASN A 75 -10.25 0.14 5.43
N ALA A 76 -10.70 0.09 4.17
CA ALA A 76 -10.72 -1.14 3.39
C ALA A 76 -9.30 -1.68 3.16
N CYS A 77 -8.35 -0.81 2.81
CA CYS A 77 -6.94 -1.20 2.63
C CYS A 77 -6.35 -1.75 3.92
N GLU A 78 -6.63 -1.11 5.06
CA GLU A 78 -6.14 -1.57 6.37
C GLU A 78 -6.64 -2.99 6.67
N ILE A 79 -7.92 -3.25 6.47
CA ILE A 79 -8.51 -4.56 6.72
C ILE A 79 -7.89 -5.62 5.80
N LEU A 80 -7.80 -5.33 4.51
CA LEU A 80 -7.30 -6.29 3.51
C LEU A 80 -5.82 -6.61 3.71
N LEU A 81 -5.00 -5.60 3.94
CA LEU A 81 -3.57 -5.82 4.13
C LEU A 81 -3.28 -6.48 5.48
N ARG A 82 -4.10 -6.22 6.50
CA ARG A 82 -4.00 -6.94 7.77
C ARG A 82 -4.25 -8.43 7.60
N GLU A 83 -5.14 -8.83 6.71
CA GLU A 83 -5.38 -10.23 6.39
C GLU A 83 -4.14 -10.92 5.80
N LEU A 84 -3.28 -10.16 5.13
CA LEU A 84 -1.99 -10.65 4.64
C LEU A 84 -0.87 -10.61 5.69
N GLY A 85 -1.15 -10.08 6.88
CA GLY A 85 -0.17 -9.97 7.95
C GLY A 85 0.55 -8.63 8.02
N TYR A 86 0.09 -7.63 7.25
CA TYR A 86 0.66 -6.28 7.31
C TYR A 86 -0.03 -5.45 8.36
N LYS A 87 0.74 -4.58 9.03
CA LYS A 87 0.21 -3.61 9.97
C LYS A 87 0.38 -2.20 9.43
N MET A 88 -0.64 -1.39 9.55
CA MET A 88 -0.53 0.04 9.25
C MET A 88 0.39 0.71 10.26
N THR A 89 1.46 1.33 9.77
CA THR A 89 2.43 2.02 10.62
C THR A 89 2.31 3.54 10.53
N TYR A 90 1.60 4.03 9.50
CA TYR A 90 1.48 5.46 9.24
C TYR A 90 0.29 5.71 8.33
N SER A 91 -0.41 6.80 8.56
CA SER A 91 -1.38 7.33 7.60
C SER A 91 -1.49 8.84 7.78
N ALA A 92 -1.61 9.57 6.69
CA ALA A 92 -1.79 11.01 6.72
C ALA A 92 -2.45 11.50 5.43
N ASP A 93 -3.26 12.55 5.58
CA ASP A 93 -3.73 13.31 4.43
C ASP A 93 -2.56 14.07 3.84
N VAL A 94 -2.40 14.00 2.53
CA VAL A 94 -1.40 14.79 1.84
C VAL A 94 -2.01 16.16 1.51
N PRO A 95 -1.37 17.28 1.88
CA PRO A 95 -1.86 18.59 1.54
C PRO A 95 -2.03 18.74 0.03
N ARG A 96 -3.12 19.36 -0.39
CA ARG A 96 -3.46 19.51 -1.80
C ARG A 96 -3.87 20.93 -2.12
N PRO A 97 -3.61 21.40 -3.35
CA PRO A 97 -4.18 22.66 -3.83
C PRO A 97 -5.71 22.53 -3.93
N GLU A 98 -6.40 23.66 -3.87
CA GLU A 98 -7.84 23.68 -4.07
C GLU A 98 -8.20 23.09 -5.44
N GLY A 99 -9.21 22.23 -5.46
CA GLY A 99 -9.66 21.54 -6.68
C GLY A 99 -8.88 20.31 -7.06
N ALA A 100 -7.80 19.99 -6.36
CA ALA A 100 -7.06 18.75 -6.59
C ALA A 100 -7.76 17.55 -5.93
N LEU A 101 -7.35 16.32 -6.32
CA LEU A 101 -7.88 15.10 -5.74
C LEU A 101 -7.52 14.98 -4.26
N HIS A 102 -8.39 14.36 -3.49
CA HIS A 102 -8.06 13.95 -2.13
C HIS A 102 -7.02 12.84 -2.19
N HIS A 103 -5.99 12.96 -1.38
CA HIS A 103 -4.86 12.04 -1.37
C HIS A 103 -4.51 11.66 0.06
N ILE A 104 -4.51 10.37 0.34
CA ILE A 104 -4.03 9.83 1.61
C ILE A 104 -2.81 8.97 1.29
N ASN A 105 -1.72 9.18 2.04
CA ASN A 105 -0.58 8.28 2.03
C ASN A 105 -0.63 7.43 3.29
N CYS A 106 -0.51 6.12 3.14
CA CYS A 106 -0.43 5.21 4.27
C CYS A 106 0.68 4.20 4.04
N ARG A 107 1.25 3.69 5.12
CA ARG A 107 2.34 2.72 5.08
C ARG A 107 2.00 1.51 5.93
N PHE A 108 2.40 0.37 5.42
CA PHE A 108 2.16 -0.92 6.06
C PHE A 108 3.46 -1.69 6.14
N GLY A 109 3.67 -2.36 7.25
CA GLY A 109 4.87 -3.15 7.45
C GLY A 109 4.56 -4.56 7.91
N THR A 110 5.43 -5.49 7.54
CA THR A 110 5.39 -6.87 8.02
C THR A 110 6.81 -7.42 8.15
N THR A 111 6.97 -8.38 9.05
CA THR A 111 8.19 -9.19 9.17
C THR A 111 7.80 -10.64 8.99
N ARG A 112 8.49 -11.33 8.11
CA ARG A 112 8.21 -12.74 7.78
C ARG A 112 9.39 -13.64 8.03
#